data_90ad5b9d9cd12772c0eca012fe1221ac
#
_entry.id   90ad5b9d9cd12772c0eca012fe1221ac
#
_cell.length_a   1.000
_cell.length_b   1.000
_cell.length_c   1.000
_cell.angle_alpha   90.00
_cell.angle_beta   90.00
_cell.angle_gamma   90.00
#
_symmetry.space_group_name_H-M   'P 1'
#
loop_
_entity.id
_entity.type
_entity.pdbx_description
1 polymer ?
#
loop_
_entity_poly.entity_id
_entity_poly.type
_entity_poly.pdbx_seq_one_letter_code
_entity_poly.pdbx_strand_id
1 'polypeptide(L)'
;LVFDCINEMVHSCNIPVTAKTRIGFDNTEDFNYLNNFILEIKRAGSKTFIIHARKAMLNGFTPKQNLNIPKLNYEMVYKIKKENPELEIIINGGISKISEIKKHLKICNGVMLGRAIYQNPYFLVDIEREIFKVKNNPSREDIAKELLKYLEKEVKLGTKVNHIMRHTVGLYHGQ
;
A
#
# COMPACT_ATOMS: atom_id res chain seq x y z
N LEU A 1 15.59 18.24 -4.23
CA LEU A 1 14.93 18.12 -2.91
C LEU A 1 14.60 16.66 -2.56
N VAL A 2 13.71 15.95 -3.34
CA VAL A 2 13.36 14.54 -3.00
C VAL A 2 14.58 13.63 -3.09
N PHE A 3 15.40 13.78 -4.13
CA PHE A 3 16.67 13.08 -4.27
C PHE A 3 17.56 13.28 -3.02
N ASP A 4 17.77 14.51 -2.61
CA ASP A 4 18.64 14.85 -1.47
C ASP A 4 18.12 14.22 -0.17
N CYS A 5 16.81 14.29 0.06
CA CYS A 5 16.18 13.66 1.22
C CYS A 5 16.39 12.13 1.25
N ILE A 6 16.16 11.44 0.12
CA ILE A 6 16.36 9.99 0.03
C ILE A 6 17.85 9.64 0.19
N ASN A 7 18.72 10.40 -0.44
CA ASN A 7 20.16 10.20 -0.34
C ASN A 7 20.65 10.31 1.12
N GLU A 8 20.24 11.35 1.84
CA GLU A 8 20.57 11.52 3.25
C GLU A 8 19.99 10.39 4.12
N MET A 9 18.74 9.97 3.89
CA MET A 9 18.13 8.85 4.61
C MET A 9 18.93 7.55 4.40
N VAL A 10 19.31 7.24 3.15
CA VAL A 10 20.08 6.04 2.82
C VAL A 10 21.45 6.03 3.49
N HIS A 11 22.11 7.19 3.58
CA HIS A 11 23.43 7.29 4.21
C HIS A 11 23.37 7.34 5.74
N SER A 12 22.23 7.75 6.31
CA SER A 12 22.04 7.92 7.75
C SER A 12 21.60 6.65 8.48
N CYS A 13 21.15 5.60 7.78
CA CYS A 13 20.65 4.39 8.40
C CYS A 13 20.92 3.13 7.57
N ASN A 14 20.93 1.97 8.25
CA ASN A 14 21.15 0.66 7.62
C ASN A 14 19.82 -0.08 7.31
N ILE A 15 18.69 0.63 7.28
CA ILE A 15 17.40 0.06 6.91
C ILE A 15 17.01 0.48 5.49
N PRO A 16 16.26 -0.34 4.75
CA PRO A 16 15.82 0.00 3.40
C PRO A 16 14.99 1.29 3.39
N VAL A 17 15.35 2.24 2.54
CA VAL A 17 14.57 3.45 2.27
C VAL A 17 13.73 3.21 1.03
N THR A 18 12.41 3.30 1.16
CA THR A 18 11.46 3.05 0.08
C THR A 18 10.73 4.34 -0.30
N ALA A 19 10.31 4.45 -1.55
CA ALA A 19 9.54 5.61 -2.02
C ALA A 19 8.10 5.22 -2.37
N LYS A 20 7.13 5.96 -1.83
CA LYS A 20 5.72 5.80 -2.21
C LYS A 20 5.25 7.02 -3.00
N THR A 21 4.78 6.81 -4.23
CA THR A 21 4.36 7.89 -5.12
C THR A 21 3.05 7.58 -5.84
N ARG A 22 2.51 8.57 -6.55
CA ARG A 22 1.45 8.45 -7.54
C ARG A 22 2.04 8.49 -8.94
N ILE A 23 1.23 8.16 -9.97
CA ILE A 23 1.67 8.16 -11.38
C ILE A 23 1.80 9.55 -11.98
N GLY A 24 1.43 10.60 -11.27
CA GLY A 24 1.48 11.99 -11.70
C GLY A 24 0.54 12.87 -10.89
N PHE A 25 0.40 14.13 -11.31
CA PHE A 25 -0.49 15.08 -10.66
C PHE A 25 -1.11 16.04 -11.70
N ASP A 26 -2.31 16.51 -11.45
CA ASP A 26 -3.09 17.40 -12.31
C ASP A 26 -3.06 16.94 -13.79
N ASN A 27 -2.43 17.69 -14.66
CA ASN A 27 -2.29 17.37 -16.08
C ASN A 27 -0.99 16.62 -16.41
N THR A 28 -0.15 16.34 -15.41
CA THR A 28 1.14 15.64 -15.55
C THR A 28 0.96 14.15 -15.35
N GLU A 29 0.28 13.47 -16.28
CA GLU A 29 0.20 12.00 -16.34
C GLU A 29 1.04 11.53 -17.53
N ASP A 30 2.37 11.59 -17.38
CA ASP A 30 3.35 11.28 -18.41
C ASP A 30 4.31 10.20 -17.94
N PHE A 31 4.53 9.19 -18.79
CA PHE A 31 5.42 8.08 -18.47
C PHE A 31 6.87 8.55 -18.25
N ASN A 32 7.37 9.44 -19.10
CA ASN A 32 8.77 9.87 -19.02
C ASN A 32 9.00 10.68 -17.75
N TYR A 33 8.03 11.51 -17.36
CA TYR A 33 8.07 12.21 -16.08
C TYR A 33 8.18 11.24 -14.89
N LEU A 34 7.28 10.25 -14.82
CA LEU A 34 7.30 9.25 -13.74
C LEU A 34 8.58 8.42 -13.77
N ASN A 35 9.01 7.97 -14.93
CA ASN A 35 10.21 7.15 -15.09
C ASN A 35 11.47 7.93 -14.67
N ASN A 36 11.61 9.16 -15.10
CA ASN A 36 12.72 10.02 -14.71
C ASN A 36 12.74 10.25 -13.19
N PHE A 37 11.58 10.52 -12.59
CA PHE A 37 11.48 10.65 -11.14
C PHE A 37 11.94 9.37 -10.41
N ILE A 38 11.52 8.19 -10.87
CA ILE A 38 11.94 6.91 -10.30
C ILE A 38 13.44 6.69 -10.46
N LEU A 39 14.01 7.01 -11.62
CA LEU A 39 15.45 6.88 -11.87
C LEU A 39 16.28 7.83 -11.00
N GLU A 40 15.80 9.05 -10.74
CA GLU A 40 16.42 9.97 -9.80
C GLU A 40 16.47 9.38 -8.37
N ILE A 41 15.34 8.88 -7.90
CA ILE A 41 15.23 8.27 -6.56
C ILE A 41 16.06 6.98 -6.45
N LYS A 42 16.14 6.19 -7.53
CA LYS A 42 17.04 5.03 -7.64
C LYS A 42 18.50 5.46 -7.46
N ARG A 43 18.92 6.55 -8.14
CA ARG A 43 20.29 7.08 -7.99
C ARG A 43 20.59 7.55 -6.57
N ALA A 44 19.58 8.01 -5.83
CA ALA A 44 19.68 8.34 -4.41
C ALA A 44 19.76 7.10 -3.49
N GLY A 45 19.66 5.87 -4.04
CA GLY A 45 19.85 4.60 -3.32
C GLY A 45 18.58 3.82 -2.99
N SER A 46 17.37 4.33 -3.27
CA SER A 46 16.14 3.54 -3.11
C SER A 46 15.98 2.52 -4.25
N LYS A 47 15.61 1.28 -3.89
CA LYS A 47 15.36 0.20 -4.84
C LYS A 47 13.92 -0.28 -4.87
N THR A 48 13.11 0.13 -3.88
CA THR A 48 11.72 -0.30 -3.70
C THR A 48 10.77 0.88 -3.85
N PHE A 49 9.81 0.74 -4.76
CA PHE A 49 8.84 1.78 -5.08
C PHE A 49 7.41 1.26 -4.94
N ILE A 50 6.59 1.96 -4.16
CA ILE A 50 5.17 1.70 -4.07
C ILE A 50 4.44 2.74 -4.92
N ILE A 51 3.84 2.30 -6.02
CA ILE A 51 3.24 3.21 -7.00
C ILE A 51 1.71 3.09 -6.94
N HIS A 52 1.06 4.18 -6.49
CA HIS A 52 -0.40 4.29 -6.59
C HIS A 52 -0.78 4.61 -8.03
N ALA A 53 -1.42 3.66 -8.69
CA ALA A 53 -1.79 3.72 -10.11
C ALA A 53 -2.88 4.78 -10.41
N ARG A 54 -2.78 5.94 -9.78
CA ARG A 54 -3.73 7.05 -9.89
C ARG A 54 -3.00 8.38 -9.73
N LYS A 55 -3.25 9.35 -10.60
CA LYS A 55 -2.71 10.70 -10.44
C LYS A 55 -3.33 11.44 -9.25
N ALA A 56 -2.66 12.46 -8.75
CA ALA A 56 -3.19 13.38 -7.76
C ALA A 56 -3.81 14.61 -8.46
N MET A 57 -4.93 15.08 -7.96
CA MET A 57 -5.46 16.40 -8.30
C MET A 57 -5.14 17.33 -7.12
N LEU A 58 -4.25 18.28 -7.33
CA LEU A 58 -3.76 19.16 -6.26
C LEU A 58 -4.75 20.28 -5.97
N ASN A 59 -5.51 20.71 -6.99
CA ASN A 59 -6.48 21.78 -6.89
C ASN A 59 -7.91 21.27 -7.13
N GLY A 60 -8.88 21.80 -6.37
CA GLY A 60 -10.31 21.56 -6.57
C GLY A 60 -10.82 20.20 -6.11
N PHE A 61 -9.98 19.34 -5.50
CA PHE A 61 -10.38 18.00 -5.05
C PHE A 61 -10.09 17.80 -3.56
N THR A 62 -11.07 17.28 -2.85
CA THR A 62 -10.86 16.76 -1.49
C THR A 62 -10.01 15.49 -1.52
N PRO A 63 -9.38 15.09 -0.38
CA PRO A 63 -8.67 13.81 -0.27
C PRO A 63 -9.53 12.61 -0.69
N LYS A 64 -10.82 12.60 -0.33
CA LYS A 64 -11.78 11.54 -0.69
C LYS A 64 -12.03 11.47 -2.20
N GLN A 65 -12.17 12.61 -2.85
CA GLN A 65 -12.32 12.72 -4.31
C GLN A 65 -11.06 12.24 -5.03
N ASN A 66 -9.88 12.61 -4.54
CA ASN A 66 -8.59 12.16 -5.07
C ASN A 66 -8.38 10.64 -5.00
N LEU A 67 -9.10 9.93 -4.13
CA LEU A 67 -9.05 8.48 -4.05
C LEU A 67 -9.97 7.76 -5.04
N ASN A 68 -10.96 8.47 -5.60
CA ASN A 68 -12.03 7.83 -6.37
C ASN A 68 -12.18 8.38 -7.80
N ILE A 69 -12.03 9.69 -8.00
CA ILE A 69 -12.38 10.34 -9.27
C ILE A 69 -11.30 10.16 -10.36
N PRO A 70 -9.99 10.43 -10.13
CA PRO A 70 -9.01 10.14 -11.16
C PRO A 70 -8.99 8.64 -11.48
N LYS A 71 -8.99 8.28 -12.76
CA LYS A 71 -8.98 6.88 -13.20
C LYS A 71 -7.71 6.16 -12.77
N LEU A 72 -7.81 4.86 -12.54
CA LEU A 72 -6.67 3.97 -12.31
C LEU A 72 -6.00 3.66 -13.65
N ASN A 73 -4.67 3.78 -13.68
CA ASN A 73 -3.83 3.45 -14.84
C ASN A 73 -2.76 2.44 -14.41
N TYR A 74 -3.12 1.16 -14.36
CA TYR A 74 -2.20 0.07 -14.01
C TYR A 74 -1.14 -0.14 -15.09
N GLU A 75 -1.48 0.12 -16.36
CA GLU A 75 -0.56 -0.09 -17.50
C GLU A 75 0.70 0.78 -17.37
N MET A 76 0.56 2.01 -16.84
CA MET A 76 1.70 2.87 -16.57
C MET A 76 2.66 2.23 -15.54
N VAL A 77 2.11 1.62 -14.48
CA VAL A 77 2.92 0.93 -13.45
C VAL A 77 3.59 -0.31 -14.03
N TYR A 78 2.89 -1.07 -14.86
CA TYR A 78 3.47 -2.23 -15.55
C TYR A 78 4.60 -1.83 -16.49
N LYS A 79 4.45 -0.71 -17.21
CA LYS A 79 5.49 -0.19 -18.09
C LYS A 79 6.72 0.24 -17.26
N ILE A 80 6.55 0.89 -16.11
CA ILE A 80 7.65 1.20 -15.19
C ILE A 80 8.41 -0.07 -14.79
N LYS A 81 7.68 -1.14 -14.40
CA LYS A 81 8.32 -2.41 -14.03
C LYS A 81 9.07 -3.05 -15.20
N LYS A 82 8.52 -2.99 -16.40
CA LYS A 82 9.14 -3.53 -17.62
C LYS A 82 10.43 -2.81 -17.98
N GLU A 83 10.42 -1.47 -17.90
CA GLU A 83 11.61 -0.64 -18.23
C GLU A 83 12.67 -0.66 -17.11
N ASN A 84 12.28 -1.03 -15.88
CA ASN A 84 13.20 -1.10 -14.73
C ASN A 84 13.06 -2.47 -14.03
N PRO A 85 13.47 -3.56 -14.68
CA PRO A 85 13.23 -4.92 -14.17
C PRO A 85 14.00 -5.21 -12.86
N GLU A 86 15.08 -4.50 -12.58
CA GLU A 86 15.88 -4.61 -11.36
C GLU A 86 15.24 -3.95 -10.14
N LEU A 87 14.27 -3.04 -10.33
CA LEU A 87 13.57 -2.37 -9.24
C LEU A 87 12.46 -3.23 -8.67
N GLU A 88 12.26 -3.14 -7.37
CA GLU A 88 11.11 -3.72 -6.68
C GLU A 88 9.92 -2.78 -6.80
N ILE A 89 8.99 -3.11 -7.68
CA ILE A 89 7.78 -2.32 -7.93
C ILE A 89 6.58 -2.97 -7.26
N ILE A 90 5.98 -2.23 -6.32
CA ILE A 90 4.77 -2.61 -5.60
C ILE A 90 3.61 -1.76 -6.10
N ILE A 91 2.62 -2.40 -6.69
CA ILE A 91 1.45 -1.70 -7.24
C ILE A 91 0.39 -1.44 -6.15
N ASN A 92 -0.21 -0.26 -6.20
CA ASN A 92 -1.27 0.15 -5.28
C ASN A 92 -2.42 0.84 -6.02
N GLY A 93 -3.64 0.73 -5.50
CA GLY A 93 -4.81 1.48 -5.96
C GLY A 93 -6.01 0.62 -6.32
N GLY A 94 -7.11 0.75 -5.58
CA GLY A 94 -8.41 0.14 -5.89
C GLY A 94 -8.48 -1.39 -5.80
N ILE A 95 -7.41 -2.08 -5.45
CA ILE A 95 -7.32 -3.54 -5.41
C ILE A 95 -8.07 -4.06 -4.19
N SER A 96 -9.02 -4.99 -4.41
CA SER A 96 -9.93 -5.49 -3.37
C SER A 96 -10.26 -6.98 -3.49
N LYS A 97 -9.76 -7.67 -4.52
CA LYS A 97 -10.07 -9.09 -4.79
C LYS A 97 -8.79 -9.90 -4.96
N ILE A 98 -8.84 -11.17 -4.54
CA ILE A 98 -7.74 -12.15 -4.72
C ILE A 98 -7.34 -12.28 -6.21
N SER A 99 -8.31 -12.29 -7.11
CA SER A 99 -8.05 -12.38 -8.56
C SER A 99 -7.24 -11.19 -9.08
N GLU A 100 -7.51 -9.99 -8.57
CA GLU A 100 -6.76 -8.77 -8.92
C GLU A 100 -5.34 -8.84 -8.38
N ILE A 101 -5.17 -9.28 -7.11
CA ILE A 101 -3.85 -9.50 -6.50
C ILE A 101 -3.03 -10.48 -7.36
N LYS A 102 -3.61 -11.65 -7.67
CA LYS A 102 -2.94 -12.67 -8.51
C LYS A 102 -2.57 -12.11 -9.90
N LYS A 103 -3.42 -11.27 -10.50
CA LYS A 103 -3.13 -10.61 -11.79
C LYS A 103 -1.91 -9.69 -11.68
N HIS A 104 -1.89 -8.82 -10.68
CA HIS A 104 -0.80 -7.85 -10.49
C HIS A 104 0.53 -8.51 -10.14
N LEU A 105 0.51 -9.58 -9.34
CA LEU A 105 1.72 -10.34 -8.95
C LEU A 105 2.39 -11.08 -10.11
N LYS A 106 1.72 -11.23 -11.26
CA LYS A 106 2.36 -11.76 -12.47
C LYS A 106 3.35 -10.77 -13.11
N ILE A 107 3.26 -9.49 -12.78
CA ILE A 107 4.02 -8.41 -13.41
C ILE A 107 4.85 -7.65 -12.38
N CYS A 108 4.25 -7.28 -11.26
CA CYS A 108 4.88 -6.51 -10.19
C CYS A 108 5.41 -7.41 -9.07
N ASN A 109 6.38 -6.93 -8.32
CA ASN A 109 6.99 -7.66 -7.19
C ASN A 109 6.05 -7.76 -5.98
N GLY A 110 5.11 -6.84 -5.85
CA GLY A 110 4.17 -6.82 -4.73
C GLY A 110 2.90 -6.03 -5.02
N VAL A 111 1.94 -6.17 -4.12
CA VAL A 111 0.66 -5.46 -4.15
C VAL A 111 0.40 -4.83 -2.79
N MET A 112 0.13 -3.53 -2.77
CA MET A 112 -0.27 -2.84 -1.55
C MET A 112 -1.78 -2.63 -1.53
N LEU A 113 -2.43 -3.15 -0.50
CA LEU A 113 -3.84 -2.91 -0.23
C LEU A 113 -3.99 -1.82 0.86
N GLY A 114 -5.05 -1.06 0.80
CA GLY A 114 -5.38 -0.04 1.79
C GLY A 114 -6.81 -0.23 2.30
N ARG A 115 -7.75 0.48 1.69
CA ARG A 115 -9.16 0.52 2.13
C ARG A 115 -9.82 -0.85 2.26
N ALA A 116 -9.53 -1.78 1.36
CA ALA A 116 -10.10 -3.12 1.40
C ALA A 116 -9.77 -3.84 2.72
N ILE A 117 -8.50 -3.75 3.18
CA ILE A 117 -8.07 -4.35 4.44
C ILE A 117 -8.61 -3.57 5.64
N TYR A 118 -8.65 -2.23 5.57
CA TYR A 118 -9.22 -1.42 6.65
C TYR A 118 -10.71 -1.68 6.86
N GLN A 119 -11.46 -1.89 5.77
CA GLN A 119 -12.90 -2.19 5.82
C GLN A 119 -13.19 -3.65 6.18
N ASN A 120 -12.33 -4.58 5.79
CA ASN A 120 -12.42 -6.00 6.09
C ASN A 120 -11.04 -6.57 6.43
N PRO A 121 -10.57 -6.42 7.67
CA PRO A 121 -9.26 -6.95 8.09
C PRO A 121 -9.12 -8.45 7.91
N TYR A 122 -10.22 -9.20 8.04
CA TYR A 122 -10.22 -10.67 7.88
C TYR A 122 -9.88 -11.11 6.45
N PHE A 123 -9.96 -10.21 5.46
CA PHE A 123 -9.51 -10.49 4.10
C PHE A 123 -8.01 -10.84 4.03
N LEU A 124 -7.20 -10.45 5.02
CA LEU A 124 -5.80 -10.89 5.14
C LEU A 124 -5.69 -12.41 5.27
N VAL A 125 -6.62 -13.06 5.96
CA VAL A 125 -6.66 -14.53 6.08
C VAL A 125 -6.88 -15.19 4.71
N ASP A 126 -7.76 -14.60 3.88
CA ASP A 126 -7.94 -15.10 2.51
C ASP A 126 -6.68 -14.92 1.67
N ILE A 127 -5.97 -13.81 1.85
CA ILE A 127 -4.69 -13.55 1.17
C ILE A 127 -3.64 -14.56 1.62
N GLU A 128 -3.48 -14.81 2.92
CA GLU A 128 -2.54 -15.80 3.45
C GLU A 128 -2.82 -17.19 2.88
N ARG A 129 -4.07 -17.61 2.86
CA ARG A 129 -4.48 -18.90 2.31
C ARG A 129 -4.24 -19.00 0.80
N GLU A 130 -4.66 -17.97 0.05
CA GLU A 130 -4.71 -18.02 -1.42
C GLU A 130 -3.39 -17.63 -2.10
N ILE A 131 -2.59 -16.77 -1.48
CA ILE A 131 -1.33 -16.27 -2.04
C ILE A 131 -0.15 -16.99 -1.37
N PHE A 132 -0.10 -16.98 -0.03
CA PHE A 132 1.03 -17.53 0.72
C PHE A 132 0.87 -19.01 1.09
N LYS A 133 -0.31 -19.64 0.81
CA LYS A 133 -0.58 -21.07 1.05
C LYS A 133 -0.49 -21.47 2.52
N VAL A 134 -0.73 -20.52 3.42
CA VAL A 134 -0.80 -20.81 4.87
C VAL A 134 -2.00 -21.72 5.14
N LYS A 135 -1.75 -22.84 5.82
CA LYS A 135 -2.79 -23.88 6.09
C LYS A 135 -3.57 -23.59 7.37
N ASN A 136 -2.89 -23.13 8.40
CA ASN A 136 -3.48 -22.89 9.72
C ASN A 136 -3.74 -21.37 9.88
N ASN A 137 -4.92 -20.95 9.52
CA ASN A 137 -5.33 -19.54 9.64
C ASN A 137 -6.21 -19.37 10.91
N PRO A 138 -6.04 -18.27 11.65
CA PRO A 138 -6.85 -17.99 12.83
C PRO A 138 -8.31 -17.76 12.47
N SER A 139 -9.22 -18.18 13.33
CA SER A 139 -10.63 -17.80 13.27
C SER A 139 -10.81 -16.32 13.67
N ARG A 140 -11.99 -15.75 13.37
CA ARG A 140 -12.31 -14.37 13.84
C ARG A 140 -12.32 -14.28 15.35
N GLU A 141 -12.78 -15.36 16.02
CA GLU A 141 -12.79 -15.49 17.47
C GLU A 141 -11.39 -15.52 18.06
N ASP A 142 -10.43 -16.20 17.42
CA ASP A 142 -9.04 -16.21 17.86
C ASP A 142 -8.41 -14.82 17.74
N ILE A 143 -8.65 -14.15 16.60
CA ILE A 143 -8.21 -12.75 16.40
C ILE A 143 -8.84 -11.82 17.43
N ALA A 144 -10.13 -11.98 17.73
CA ALA A 144 -10.82 -11.17 18.74
C ALA A 144 -10.27 -11.39 20.15
N LYS A 145 -9.91 -12.63 20.51
CA LYS A 145 -9.27 -12.93 21.80
C LYS A 145 -7.91 -12.25 21.93
N GLU A 146 -7.08 -12.29 20.88
CA GLU A 146 -5.78 -11.59 20.90
C GLU A 146 -5.94 -10.07 20.94
N LEU A 147 -6.92 -9.52 20.20
CA LEU A 147 -7.26 -8.11 20.25
C LEU A 147 -7.69 -7.68 21.65
N LEU A 148 -8.45 -8.53 22.36
CA LEU A 148 -8.89 -8.24 23.75
C LEU A 148 -7.69 -8.10 24.68
N LYS A 149 -6.71 -9.00 24.60
CA LYS A 149 -5.46 -8.90 25.39
C LYS A 149 -4.70 -7.60 25.11
N TYR A 150 -4.61 -7.22 23.83
CA TYR A 150 -4.00 -5.95 23.43
C TYR A 150 -4.77 -4.76 24.01
N LEU A 151 -6.10 -4.78 23.90
CA LEU A 151 -6.98 -3.73 24.43
C LEU A 151 -6.81 -3.56 25.94
N GLU A 152 -6.79 -4.63 26.72
CA GLU A 152 -6.58 -4.62 28.17
C GLU A 152 -5.24 -3.98 28.54
N LYS A 153 -4.18 -4.32 27.80
CA LYS A 153 -2.84 -3.73 27.98
C LYS A 153 -2.87 -2.22 27.73
N GLU A 154 -3.42 -1.79 26.61
CA GLU A 154 -3.46 -0.38 26.20
C GLU A 154 -4.33 0.47 27.13
N VAL A 155 -5.45 -0.08 27.61
CA VAL A 155 -6.33 0.61 28.59
C VAL A 155 -5.59 0.82 29.90
N LYS A 156 -4.79 -0.14 30.39
CA LYS A 156 -3.95 0.03 31.56
C LYS A 156 -2.90 1.14 31.41
N LEU A 157 -2.47 1.41 30.16
CA LEU A 157 -1.56 2.51 29.81
C LEU A 157 -2.28 3.85 29.59
N GLY A 158 -3.61 3.90 29.78
CA GLY A 158 -4.43 5.12 29.66
C GLY A 158 -5.02 5.36 28.27
N THR A 159 -4.86 4.42 27.31
CA THR A 159 -5.48 4.54 26.00
C THR A 159 -7.00 4.35 26.09
N LYS A 160 -7.78 5.26 25.50
CA LYS A 160 -9.25 5.15 25.49
C LYS A 160 -9.70 4.01 24.59
N VAL A 161 -10.62 3.17 25.07
CA VAL A 161 -11.17 2.00 24.34
C VAL A 161 -11.63 2.35 22.92
N ASN A 162 -12.33 3.47 22.73
CA ASN A 162 -12.84 3.87 21.43
C ASN A 162 -11.74 4.21 20.41
N HIS A 163 -10.54 4.59 20.85
CA HIS A 163 -9.42 4.84 19.94
C HIS A 163 -8.93 3.55 19.27
N ILE A 164 -9.08 2.41 19.92
CA ILE A 164 -8.72 1.09 19.38
C ILE A 164 -9.91 0.49 18.63
N MET A 165 -11.06 0.42 19.27
CA MET A 165 -12.23 -0.29 18.75
C MET A 165 -12.75 0.26 17.42
N ARG A 166 -12.61 1.56 17.16
CA ARG A 166 -13.00 2.15 15.86
C ARG A 166 -12.26 1.54 14.65
N HIS A 167 -11.10 0.94 14.86
CA HIS A 167 -10.31 0.30 13.79
C HIS A 167 -10.62 -1.19 13.61
N THR A 168 -11.45 -1.78 14.47
CA THR A 168 -11.72 -3.21 14.51
C THR A 168 -13.12 -3.57 14.03
N VAL A 169 -13.97 -2.56 13.77
CA VAL A 169 -15.39 -2.73 13.38
C VAL A 169 -15.53 -3.63 12.14
N GLY A 170 -14.56 -3.60 11.23
CA GLY A 170 -14.57 -4.41 10.02
C GLY A 170 -14.25 -5.90 10.23
N LEU A 171 -13.83 -6.33 11.43
CA LEU A 171 -13.40 -7.73 11.67
C LEU A 171 -14.51 -8.74 11.36
N TYR A 172 -15.76 -8.39 11.61
CA TYR A 172 -16.94 -9.23 11.33
C TYR A 172 -17.68 -8.79 10.06
N HIS A 173 -17.06 -8.01 9.19
CA HIS A 173 -17.66 -7.59 7.92
C HIS A 173 -17.99 -8.81 7.04
N GLY A 174 -19.21 -8.88 6.51
CA GLY A 174 -19.65 -9.95 5.62
C GLY A 174 -20.18 -11.21 6.33
N GLN A 175 -20.47 -11.13 7.62
CA GLN A 175 -21.21 -12.15 8.36
C GLN A 175 -22.64 -11.71 8.60
#